data_ca8a53a517f8556cd8e3f73c7f8e4f83
#
_entry.id   ca8a53a517f8556cd8e3f73c7f8e4f83
#
_cell.length_a   1.000
_cell.length_b   1.000
_cell.length_c   1.000
_cell.angle_alpha   90.00
_cell.angle_beta   90.00
_cell.angle_gamma   90.00
#
_symmetry.space_group_name_H-M   'P 1'
#
loop_
_entity.id
_entity.type
_entity.pdbx_description
1 polymer ?
#
loop_
_entity_poly.entity_id
_entity_poly.type
_entity_poly.pdbx_seq_one_letter_code
_entity_poly.pdbx_strand_id
1 'polypeptide(L)'
;MSEVIIGIDLGTTQSAVAVVDSGFPLLLADLEGRSLVPSAVWYSKKGEIKVGHEALRFAGIEEVHASVKSLIGRRASESEGRLTPDGRINTAAGPKLPEEVSAEILAVLKQIAENRLETEVTKAVLTVPAYFHDGQRAATKEAGRLAGLEVVRILSEPTAAALSYGLDRLDESSQVAVFDLGGGTFDVSVLEMREGVFEVSSTSGDTDLGGDKFDEVIAEFAARKFDRDLRDFEAMEKVQWISEGCRVKLALSDAEEATYRIPFTGEVPVSRKAFQGLMKPFLARMESCCRRAMLDAEVTGKDLAAVVMVGGSSRIPMVKDRVAAIFEQEPDLSQHPDEAIARGAAIQAGILAGTIREVLLLDVTPLSLGIETMGGLMNVLIPRNTTIPCRAGEMFTNAAEGQESMKVKVLQGERELAKDNWELGSFEVRFEPDRRGQARVGVEFRIDADGILSVLARDVASNIDTVIKIGSAAVDVKEAKVEQMVSESVEFAFEDMNARVFEESRLKAEELIPAVEVALEQAGSLLTPKEIARIQEARERVEKAIEERKVAELKVSVEQLDEVTESLAAMLVEEATKAIFSNPQD
;
A
#
# COMPACT_ATOMS: atom_id res chain seq x y z
N MET A 1 -14.43 34.17 -12.95
CA MET A 1 -14.96 32.82 -13.10
C MET A 1 -14.21 31.97 -12.09
N SER A 2 -14.88 31.14 -11.30
CA SER A 2 -14.19 30.18 -10.42
C SER A 2 -13.38 29.21 -11.32
N GLU A 3 -12.18 28.90 -10.90
CA GLU A 3 -11.31 27.95 -11.62
C GLU A 3 -11.99 26.57 -11.65
N VAL A 4 -12.08 25.96 -12.83
CA VAL A 4 -12.71 24.66 -13.00
C VAL A 4 -11.71 23.57 -12.58
N ILE A 5 -12.11 22.74 -11.61
CA ILE A 5 -11.38 21.54 -11.20
C ILE A 5 -12.25 20.34 -11.56
N ILE A 6 -11.74 19.39 -12.30
CA ILE A 6 -12.46 18.15 -12.65
C ILE A 6 -12.07 17.00 -11.73
N GLY A 7 -12.98 16.05 -11.54
CA GLY A 7 -12.71 14.76 -10.91
C GLY A 7 -12.52 13.68 -11.97
N ILE A 8 -11.46 12.90 -11.86
CA ILE A 8 -11.17 11.81 -12.80
C ILE A 8 -10.98 10.52 -12.01
N ASP A 9 -11.73 9.51 -12.40
CA ASP A 9 -11.42 8.11 -12.09
C ASP A 9 -10.58 7.52 -13.22
N LEU A 10 -9.30 7.32 -12.96
CA LEU A 10 -8.39 6.59 -13.84
C LEU A 10 -8.47 5.10 -13.47
N GLY A 11 -9.49 4.38 -13.93
CA GLY A 11 -9.69 2.97 -13.60
C GLY A 11 -8.76 2.02 -14.39
N THR A 12 -8.60 0.79 -13.89
CA THR A 12 -7.79 -0.25 -14.57
C THR A 12 -8.39 -0.62 -15.94
N THR A 13 -9.72 -0.79 -15.99
CA THR A 13 -10.43 -1.23 -17.21
C THR A 13 -11.21 -0.10 -17.88
N GLN A 14 -11.86 0.75 -17.08
CA GLN A 14 -12.66 1.88 -17.54
C GLN A 14 -12.25 3.12 -16.76
N SER A 15 -12.25 4.26 -17.42
CA SER A 15 -11.98 5.57 -16.82
C SER A 15 -13.14 6.52 -17.10
N ALA A 16 -13.34 7.48 -16.19
CA ALA A 16 -14.42 8.45 -16.29
C ALA A 16 -13.99 9.83 -15.79
N VAL A 17 -14.65 10.87 -16.30
CA VAL A 17 -14.46 12.25 -15.85
C VAL A 17 -15.78 12.87 -15.44
N ALA A 18 -15.75 13.64 -14.35
CA ALA A 18 -16.91 14.31 -13.80
C ALA A 18 -16.57 15.72 -13.31
N VAL A 19 -17.59 16.55 -13.14
CA VAL A 19 -17.49 17.92 -12.60
C VAL A 19 -18.65 18.18 -11.67
N VAL A 20 -18.48 19.10 -10.72
CA VAL A 20 -19.62 19.64 -9.97
C VAL A 20 -20.23 20.81 -10.74
N ASP A 21 -21.47 20.65 -11.13
CA ASP A 21 -22.31 21.73 -11.69
C ASP A 21 -23.52 21.98 -10.77
N SER A 22 -23.73 23.23 -10.41
CA SER A 22 -24.85 23.64 -9.55
C SER A 22 -24.99 22.83 -8.24
N GLY A 23 -23.85 22.38 -7.69
CA GLY A 23 -23.79 21.59 -6.45
C GLY A 23 -23.92 20.06 -6.65
N PHE A 24 -24.12 19.58 -7.87
CA PHE A 24 -24.29 18.16 -8.18
C PHE A 24 -23.11 17.60 -8.99
N PRO A 25 -22.60 16.40 -8.67
CA PRO A 25 -21.58 15.74 -9.45
C PRO A 25 -22.17 15.15 -10.73
N LEU A 26 -21.71 15.61 -11.87
CA LEU A 26 -22.16 15.17 -13.20
C LEU A 26 -21.01 14.51 -13.95
N LEU A 27 -21.25 13.30 -14.49
CA LEU A 27 -20.34 12.69 -15.45
C LEU A 27 -20.37 13.43 -16.77
N LEU A 28 -19.19 13.58 -17.37
CA LEU A 28 -19.03 14.17 -18.67
C LEU A 28 -18.92 13.07 -19.71
N ALA A 29 -19.76 13.12 -20.75
CA ALA A 29 -19.77 12.15 -21.82
C ALA A 29 -19.02 12.68 -23.06
N ASP A 30 -18.46 11.77 -23.86
CA ASP A 30 -17.87 12.08 -25.16
C ASP A 30 -18.94 12.57 -26.18
N LEU A 31 -18.51 12.83 -27.40
CA LEU A 31 -19.40 13.31 -28.46
C LEU A 31 -20.46 12.27 -28.91
N GLU A 32 -20.23 10.99 -28.61
CA GLU A 32 -21.16 9.90 -28.86
C GLU A 32 -22.06 9.60 -27.64
N GLY A 33 -21.96 10.38 -26.58
CA GLY A 33 -22.79 10.25 -25.37
C GLY A 33 -22.32 9.18 -24.39
N ARG A 34 -21.09 8.67 -24.50
CA ARG A 34 -20.52 7.66 -23.60
C ARG A 34 -19.77 8.36 -22.47
N SER A 35 -20.10 8.03 -21.24
CA SER A 35 -19.43 8.56 -20.02
C SER A 35 -18.22 7.75 -19.57
N LEU A 36 -18.09 6.50 -20.05
CA LEU A 36 -16.98 5.61 -19.73
C LEU A 36 -16.04 5.48 -20.91
N VAL A 37 -14.75 5.64 -20.67
CA VAL A 37 -13.68 5.48 -21.65
C VAL A 37 -12.86 4.24 -21.27
N PRO A 38 -12.78 3.22 -22.13
CA PRO A 38 -11.90 2.08 -21.91
C PRO A 38 -10.45 2.52 -21.65
N SER A 39 -9.83 2.00 -20.59
CA SER A 39 -8.43 2.30 -20.23
C SER A 39 -7.47 1.51 -21.13
N ALA A 40 -7.50 1.80 -22.43
CA ALA A 40 -6.79 1.10 -23.49
C ALA A 40 -6.15 2.10 -24.46
N VAL A 41 -4.90 1.83 -24.85
CA VAL A 41 -4.12 2.67 -25.77
C VAL A 41 -3.51 1.79 -26.86
N TRP A 42 -3.63 2.23 -28.10
CA TRP A 42 -2.98 1.64 -29.25
C TRP A 42 -1.98 2.63 -29.86
N TYR A 43 -0.82 2.12 -30.24
CA TYR A 43 0.24 2.88 -30.89
C TYR A 43 0.56 2.31 -32.26
N SER A 44 0.66 3.17 -33.28
CA SER A 44 1.17 2.79 -34.57
C SER A 44 2.69 3.00 -34.68
N LYS A 45 3.33 2.27 -35.58
CA LYS A 45 4.76 2.48 -35.95
C LYS A 45 5.04 3.89 -36.52
N LYS A 46 4.00 4.61 -36.94
CA LYS A 46 4.11 5.96 -37.50
C LYS A 46 3.88 7.05 -36.47
N GLY A 47 3.68 6.68 -35.17
CA GLY A 47 3.44 7.62 -34.06
C GLY A 47 1.97 8.04 -33.91
N GLU A 48 1.02 7.41 -34.60
CA GLU A 48 -0.41 7.63 -34.38
C GLU A 48 -0.81 6.93 -33.08
N ILE A 49 -1.63 7.60 -32.26
CA ILE A 49 -2.12 7.11 -30.96
C ILE A 49 -3.64 7.07 -31.01
N LYS A 50 -4.23 5.98 -30.55
CA LYS A 50 -5.67 5.85 -30.33
C LYS A 50 -5.91 5.41 -28.89
N VAL A 51 -6.98 5.96 -28.28
CA VAL A 51 -7.33 5.70 -26.88
C VAL A 51 -8.79 5.26 -26.80
N GLY A 52 -9.09 4.48 -25.77
CA GLY A 52 -10.45 4.08 -25.46
C GLY A 52 -11.09 3.19 -26.50
N HIS A 53 -12.32 3.51 -26.87
CA HIS A 53 -13.09 2.74 -27.84
C HIS A 53 -12.41 2.67 -29.22
N GLU A 54 -11.67 3.69 -29.63
CA GLU A 54 -10.91 3.67 -30.89
C GLU A 54 -9.73 2.69 -30.81
N ALA A 55 -9.03 2.61 -29.69
CA ALA A 55 -7.94 1.65 -29.47
C ALA A 55 -8.45 0.21 -29.54
N LEU A 56 -9.60 -0.07 -28.93
CA LEU A 56 -10.18 -1.41 -28.88
C LEU A 56 -10.56 -1.96 -30.27
N ARG A 57 -10.69 -1.11 -31.32
CA ARG A 57 -10.92 -1.57 -32.69
C ARG A 57 -9.73 -2.35 -33.27
N PHE A 58 -8.56 -2.16 -32.71
CA PHE A 58 -7.33 -2.87 -33.08
C PHE A 58 -7.10 -4.13 -32.26
N ALA A 59 -7.87 -4.35 -31.18
CA ALA A 59 -7.74 -5.53 -30.34
C ALA A 59 -7.91 -6.83 -31.13
N GLY A 60 -6.96 -7.76 -30.94
CA GLY A 60 -6.92 -9.02 -31.68
C GLY A 60 -6.31 -8.93 -33.10
N ILE A 61 -5.98 -7.74 -33.60
CA ILE A 61 -5.30 -7.50 -34.88
C ILE A 61 -3.89 -6.98 -34.63
N GLU A 62 -3.75 -6.02 -33.72
CA GLU A 62 -2.51 -5.39 -33.29
C GLU A 62 -2.47 -5.33 -31.76
N GLU A 63 -1.31 -5.03 -31.23
CA GLU A 63 -1.12 -4.92 -29.77
C GLU A 63 -1.82 -3.67 -29.23
N VAL A 64 -2.75 -3.87 -28.29
CA VAL A 64 -3.43 -2.83 -27.53
C VAL A 64 -3.01 -2.93 -26.07
N HIS A 65 -2.54 -1.81 -25.50
CA HIS A 65 -2.09 -1.74 -24.13
C HIS A 65 -3.27 -1.38 -23.23
N ALA A 66 -3.79 -2.39 -22.52
CA ALA A 66 -4.87 -2.25 -21.55
C ALA A 66 -4.37 -2.56 -20.12
N SER A 67 -5.18 -2.19 -19.11
CA SER A 67 -4.88 -2.40 -17.68
C SER A 67 -3.51 -1.84 -17.25
N VAL A 68 -3.07 -0.74 -17.86
CA VAL A 68 -1.75 -0.15 -17.62
C VAL A 68 -1.64 0.45 -16.22
N LYS A 69 -2.76 0.87 -15.62
CA LYS A 69 -2.80 1.35 -14.23
C LYS A 69 -2.16 0.35 -13.26
N SER A 70 -2.35 -0.94 -13.50
CA SER A 70 -1.74 -2.00 -12.69
C SER A 70 -0.21 -2.04 -12.76
N LEU A 71 0.41 -1.33 -13.69
CA LEU A 71 1.86 -1.26 -13.89
C LEU A 71 2.48 0.06 -13.42
N ILE A 72 1.65 1.07 -13.10
CA ILE A 72 2.13 2.38 -12.65
C ILE A 72 2.96 2.23 -11.38
N GLY A 73 4.18 2.79 -11.39
CA GLY A 73 5.08 2.79 -10.23
C GLY A 73 5.64 1.42 -9.84
N ARG A 74 5.49 0.38 -10.71
CA ARG A 74 6.04 -0.97 -10.47
C ARG A 74 7.38 -1.18 -11.15
N ARG A 75 8.14 -2.14 -10.63
CA ARG A 75 9.39 -2.63 -11.25
C ARG A 75 9.12 -3.77 -12.25
N ALA A 76 10.10 -4.02 -13.11
CA ALA A 76 10.04 -5.11 -14.09
C ALA A 76 9.80 -6.49 -13.45
N SER A 77 10.41 -6.75 -12.28
CA SER A 77 10.26 -8.00 -11.53
C SER A 77 8.83 -8.28 -11.06
N GLU A 78 7.99 -7.25 -10.99
CA GLU A 78 6.60 -7.31 -10.47
C GLU A 78 5.55 -7.38 -11.59
N SER A 79 5.98 -7.23 -12.83
CA SER A 79 5.09 -7.02 -13.97
C SER A 79 4.73 -8.29 -14.74
N GLU A 80 5.13 -9.46 -14.25
CA GLU A 80 4.96 -10.75 -14.96
C GLU A 80 5.47 -10.71 -16.43
N GLY A 81 6.54 -9.93 -16.66
CA GLY A 81 7.13 -9.76 -17.99
C GLY A 81 6.45 -8.69 -18.86
N ARG A 82 5.49 -7.94 -18.36
CA ARG A 82 4.83 -6.83 -19.07
C ARG A 82 5.71 -5.58 -19.16
N LEU A 83 6.69 -5.43 -18.25
CA LEU A 83 7.69 -4.36 -18.27
C LEU A 83 9.05 -4.90 -18.69
N THR A 84 9.79 -4.08 -19.42
CA THR A 84 11.21 -4.29 -19.70
C THR A 84 12.05 -4.11 -18.43
N PRO A 85 13.33 -4.57 -18.38
CA PRO A 85 14.18 -4.40 -17.19
C PRO A 85 14.34 -2.96 -16.72
N ASP A 86 14.14 -1.98 -17.58
CA ASP A 86 14.16 -0.53 -17.28
C ASP A 86 12.75 0.04 -16.97
N GLY A 87 11.76 -0.83 -16.68
CA GLY A 87 10.43 -0.45 -16.22
C GLY A 87 9.50 0.11 -17.32
N ARG A 88 9.74 -0.22 -18.60
CA ARG A 88 8.97 0.31 -19.73
C ARG A 88 8.07 -0.75 -20.36
N ILE A 89 6.99 -0.29 -20.95
CA ILE A 89 6.10 -1.08 -21.83
C ILE A 89 6.65 -0.97 -23.25
N ASN A 90 6.87 -2.10 -23.92
CA ASN A 90 7.20 -2.10 -25.35
C ASN A 90 5.96 -1.74 -26.15
N THR A 91 6.00 -0.66 -26.91
CA THR A 91 4.93 -0.27 -27.82
C THR A 91 5.42 -0.20 -29.26
N ALA A 92 4.51 -0.20 -30.22
CA ALA A 92 4.88 -0.05 -31.64
C ALA A 92 5.57 1.29 -31.95
N ALA A 93 5.37 2.32 -31.10
CA ALA A 93 6.02 3.64 -31.19
C ALA A 93 7.33 3.74 -30.36
N GLY A 94 7.79 2.62 -29.78
CA GLY A 94 8.95 2.54 -28.90
C GLY A 94 8.59 2.33 -27.43
N PRO A 95 9.60 2.09 -26.57
CA PRO A 95 9.38 1.85 -25.14
C PRO A 95 8.82 3.09 -24.43
N LYS A 96 7.76 2.91 -23.64
CA LYS A 96 7.10 3.95 -22.84
C LYS A 96 6.96 3.57 -21.38
N LEU A 97 7.04 4.54 -20.48
CA LEU A 97 6.71 4.32 -19.07
C LEU A 97 5.19 4.12 -18.90
N PRO A 98 4.73 3.35 -17.90
CA PRO A 98 3.31 3.20 -17.61
C PRO A 98 2.58 4.52 -17.40
N GLU A 99 3.21 5.50 -16.75
CA GLU A 99 2.68 6.85 -16.57
C GLU A 99 2.56 7.63 -17.90
N GLU A 100 3.43 7.39 -18.87
CA GLU A 100 3.31 7.99 -20.21
C GLU A 100 2.09 7.42 -20.96
N VAL A 101 1.85 6.10 -20.83
CA VAL A 101 0.67 5.46 -21.44
C VAL A 101 -0.61 5.90 -20.74
N SER A 102 -0.60 6.01 -19.42
CA SER A 102 -1.74 6.51 -18.63
C SER A 102 -2.06 7.97 -18.91
N ALA A 103 -1.05 8.78 -19.22
CA ALA A 103 -1.22 10.17 -19.61
C ALA A 103 -2.04 10.34 -20.91
N GLU A 104 -1.94 9.39 -21.85
CA GLU A 104 -2.76 9.41 -23.08
C GLU A 104 -4.26 9.26 -22.75
N ILE A 105 -4.59 8.40 -21.76
CA ILE A 105 -5.98 8.24 -21.28
C ILE A 105 -6.46 9.52 -20.60
N LEU A 106 -5.63 10.09 -19.72
CA LEU A 106 -5.95 11.33 -19.00
C LEU A 106 -6.12 12.51 -19.96
N ALA A 107 -5.32 12.58 -21.04
CA ALA A 107 -5.45 13.61 -22.06
C ALA A 107 -6.80 13.53 -22.80
N VAL A 108 -7.30 12.32 -23.07
CA VAL A 108 -8.62 12.13 -23.68
C VAL A 108 -9.73 12.54 -22.72
N LEU A 109 -9.64 12.18 -21.43
CA LEU A 109 -10.62 12.60 -20.41
C LEU A 109 -10.63 14.13 -20.22
N LYS A 110 -9.45 14.76 -20.22
CA LYS A 110 -9.32 16.21 -20.25
C LYS A 110 -10.02 16.82 -21.45
N GLN A 111 -9.77 16.28 -22.66
CA GLN A 111 -10.41 16.77 -23.89
C GLN A 111 -11.94 16.61 -23.86
N ILE A 112 -12.46 15.51 -23.28
CA ILE A 112 -13.91 15.34 -23.07
C ILE A 112 -14.46 16.46 -22.18
N ALA A 113 -13.74 16.75 -21.08
CA ALA A 113 -14.14 17.82 -20.15
C ALA A 113 -14.10 19.20 -20.84
N GLU A 114 -13.03 19.54 -21.55
CA GLU A 114 -12.89 20.81 -22.27
C GLU A 114 -13.97 21.00 -23.33
N ASN A 115 -14.29 19.94 -24.10
CA ASN A 115 -15.35 19.97 -25.10
C ASN A 115 -16.74 20.19 -24.49
N ARG A 116 -17.01 19.61 -23.31
CA ARG A 116 -18.32 19.70 -22.64
C ARG A 116 -18.50 21.00 -21.89
N LEU A 117 -17.42 21.51 -21.30
CA LEU A 117 -17.44 22.73 -20.50
C LEU A 117 -17.15 24.01 -21.32
N GLU A 118 -16.75 23.83 -22.59
CA GLU A 118 -16.35 24.91 -23.51
C GLU A 118 -15.29 25.85 -22.89
N THR A 119 -14.39 25.25 -22.07
CA THR A 119 -13.33 26.00 -21.40
C THR A 119 -12.08 25.13 -21.25
N GLU A 120 -10.93 25.78 -21.12
CA GLU A 120 -9.68 25.10 -20.82
C GLU A 120 -9.73 24.50 -19.40
N VAL A 121 -9.27 23.26 -19.26
CA VAL A 121 -9.18 22.55 -17.99
C VAL A 121 -7.73 22.27 -17.65
N THR A 122 -7.26 22.86 -16.55
CA THR A 122 -5.86 22.74 -16.11
C THR A 122 -5.68 21.97 -14.82
N LYS A 123 -6.76 21.76 -14.03
CA LYS A 123 -6.70 21.16 -12.70
C LYS A 123 -7.61 19.94 -12.56
N ALA A 124 -7.10 18.93 -11.85
CA ALA A 124 -7.87 17.71 -11.60
C ALA A 124 -7.60 17.12 -10.22
N VAL A 125 -8.63 16.41 -9.71
CA VAL A 125 -8.51 15.40 -8.65
C VAL A 125 -8.45 14.04 -9.36
N LEU A 126 -7.43 13.22 -9.06
CA LEU A 126 -7.30 11.85 -9.60
C LEU A 126 -7.53 10.83 -8.50
N THR A 127 -8.16 9.69 -8.85
CA THR A 127 -8.35 8.59 -7.91
C THR A 127 -7.30 7.49 -8.09
N VAL A 128 -7.00 6.84 -6.97
CA VAL A 128 -6.10 5.68 -6.89
C VAL A 128 -6.68 4.64 -5.95
N PRO A 129 -6.37 3.34 -6.10
CA PRO A 129 -6.68 2.34 -5.09
C PRO A 129 -6.16 2.75 -3.71
N ALA A 130 -6.86 2.36 -2.63
CA ALA A 130 -6.47 2.74 -1.28
C ALA A 130 -5.06 2.24 -0.93
N TYR A 131 -4.71 1.05 -1.41
CA TYR A 131 -3.44 0.38 -1.17
C TYR A 131 -2.28 0.80 -2.11
N PHE A 132 -2.48 1.80 -2.96
CA PHE A 132 -1.35 2.35 -3.71
C PHE A 132 -0.32 2.94 -2.76
N HIS A 133 0.93 2.46 -2.88
CA HIS A 133 2.06 3.01 -2.15
C HIS A 133 2.51 4.36 -2.73
N ASP A 134 3.36 5.07 -2.03
CA ASP A 134 3.82 6.42 -2.38
C ASP A 134 4.36 6.53 -3.81
N GLY A 135 5.13 5.55 -4.27
CA GLY A 135 5.68 5.54 -5.63
C GLY A 135 4.59 5.47 -6.70
N GLN A 136 3.53 4.68 -6.48
CA GLN A 136 2.39 4.58 -7.39
C GLN A 136 1.54 5.86 -7.39
N ARG A 137 1.33 6.47 -6.21
CA ARG A 137 0.66 7.78 -6.07
C ARG A 137 1.43 8.88 -6.79
N ALA A 138 2.75 8.95 -6.60
CA ALA A 138 3.63 9.90 -7.27
C ALA A 138 3.65 9.70 -8.80
N ALA A 139 3.72 8.45 -9.28
CA ALA A 139 3.68 8.12 -10.71
C ALA A 139 2.31 8.44 -11.34
N THR A 140 1.20 8.25 -10.59
CA THR A 140 -0.13 8.69 -11.03
C THR A 140 -0.22 10.21 -11.16
N LYS A 141 0.36 10.95 -10.21
CA LYS A 141 0.45 12.41 -10.25
C LYS A 141 1.29 12.88 -11.45
N GLU A 142 2.38 12.18 -11.75
CA GLU A 142 3.21 12.44 -12.93
C GLU A 142 2.45 12.17 -14.25
N ALA A 143 1.64 11.10 -14.32
CA ALA A 143 0.77 10.85 -15.47
C ALA A 143 -0.19 12.04 -15.73
N GLY A 144 -0.77 12.61 -14.66
CA GLY A 144 -1.59 13.82 -14.75
C GLY A 144 -0.80 15.01 -15.30
N ARG A 145 0.41 15.23 -14.79
CA ARG A 145 1.30 16.30 -15.28
C ARG A 145 1.64 16.13 -16.76
N LEU A 146 1.93 14.91 -17.20
CA LEU A 146 2.21 14.60 -18.61
C LEU A 146 1.00 14.84 -19.51
N ALA A 147 -0.23 14.64 -18.99
CA ALA A 147 -1.47 14.97 -19.68
C ALA A 147 -1.81 16.48 -19.70
N GLY A 148 -0.95 17.32 -19.09
CA GLY A 148 -1.16 18.76 -18.98
C GLY A 148 -2.20 19.15 -17.91
N LEU A 149 -2.28 18.38 -16.84
CA LEU A 149 -3.12 18.62 -15.67
C LEU A 149 -2.26 18.88 -14.42
N GLU A 150 -2.57 19.93 -13.69
CA GLU A 150 -2.14 20.10 -12.31
C GLU A 150 -3.01 19.20 -11.43
N VAL A 151 -2.43 18.11 -10.90
CA VAL A 151 -3.13 17.22 -9.97
C VAL A 151 -3.11 17.87 -8.58
N VAL A 152 -4.24 18.48 -8.23
CA VAL A 152 -4.41 19.22 -6.96
C VAL A 152 -4.70 18.31 -5.78
N ARG A 153 -5.13 17.08 -6.03
CA ARG A 153 -5.36 16.03 -5.02
C ARG A 153 -5.31 14.64 -5.64
N ILE A 154 -4.64 13.71 -4.95
CA ILE A 154 -4.83 12.25 -5.12
C ILE A 154 -5.81 11.80 -4.05
N LEU A 155 -6.85 11.06 -4.45
CA LEU A 155 -7.93 10.59 -3.58
C LEU A 155 -8.05 9.07 -3.67
N SER A 156 -8.24 8.37 -2.55
CA SER A 156 -8.48 6.93 -2.60
C SER A 156 -9.87 6.60 -3.18
N GLU A 157 -9.95 5.54 -3.99
CA GLU A 157 -11.19 5.12 -4.68
C GLU A 157 -12.34 4.84 -3.72
N PRO A 158 -12.17 4.07 -2.62
CA PRO A 158 -13.28 3.84 -1.69
C PRO A 158 -13.72 5.11 -0.97
N THR A 159 -12.80 6.04 -0.73
CA THR A 159 -13.13 7.34 -0.15
C THR A 159 -13.92 8.21 -1.13
N ALA A 160 -13.56 8.20 -2.41
CA ALA A 160 -14.35 8.86 -3.45
C ALA A 160 -15.77 8.27 -3.53
N ALA A 161 -15.89 6.94 -3.50
CA ALA A 161 -17.18 6.28 -3.52
C ALA A 161 -18.05 6.64 -2.28
N ALA A 162 -17.45 6.72 -1.10
CA ALA A 162 -18.13 7.17 0.11
C ALA A 162 -18.64 8.61 0.02
N LEU A 163 -17.84 9.53 -0.55
CA LEU A 163 -18.29 10.91 -0.82
C LEU A 163 -19.51 10.94 -1.75
N SER A 164 -19.48 10.12 -2.82
CA SER A 164 -20.62 10.01 -3.74
C SER A 164 -21.88 9.48 -3.05
N TYR A 165 -21.72 8.50 -2.16
CA TYR A 165 -22.83 7.92 -1.40
C TYR A 165 -23.38 8.86 -0.34
N GLY A 166 -22.51 9.58 0.37
CA GLY A 166 -22.89 10.37 1.54
C GLY A 166 -23.29 11.81 1.25
N LEU A 167 -23.11 12.32 0.02
CA LEU A 167 -23.38 13.73 -0.29
C LEU A 167 -24.84 14.14 0.06
N ASP A 168 -25.79 13.26 -0.17
CA ASP A 168 -27.21 13.51 0.13
C ASP A 168 -27.59 13.13 1.58
N ARG A 169 -26.63 12.76 2.44
CA ARG A 169 -26.80 12.24 3.80
C ARG A 169 -25.92 12.95 4.83
N LEU A 170 -25.59 14.22 4.60
CA LEU A 170 -24.63 14.97 5.43
C LEU A 170 -25.07 15.15 6.89
N ASP A 171 -26.36 15.15 7.15
CA ASP A 171 -26.93 15.28 8.51
C ASP A 171 -26.94 13.94 9.29
N GLU A 172 -26.62 12.83 8.64
CA GLU A 172 -26.62 11.50 9.26
C GLU A 172 -25.29 11.25 9.98
N SER A 173 -25.36 10.55 11.13
CA SER A 173 -24.19 9.95 11.78
C SER A 173 -24.27 8.45 11.61
N SER A 174 -23.38 7.88 10.82
CA SER A 174 -23.42 6.46 10.48
C SER A 174 -22.06 5.93 10.08
N GLN A 175 -21.88 4.62 10.26
CA GLN A 175 -20.71 3.90 9.72
C GLN A 175 -21.14 3.16 8.45
N VAL A 176 -20.31 3.26 7.43
CA VAL A 176 -20.53 2.58 6.15
C VAL A 176 -19.30 1.79 5.73
N ALA A 177 -19.49 0.66 5.09
CA ALA A 177 -18.43 -0.04 4.40
C ALA A 177 -18.53 0.24 2.89
N VAL A 178 -17.43 0.53 2.26
CA VAL A 178 -17.30 0.59 0.80
C VAL A 178 -16.54 -0.63 0.35
N PHE A 179 -17.16 -1.45 -0.50
CA PHE A 179 -16.60 -2.64 -1.13
C PHE A 179 -16.36 -2.33 -2.60
N ASP A 180 -15.09 -2.14 -2.96
CA ASP A 180 -14.68 -1.81 -4.33
C ASP A 180 -14.00 -3.00 -4.98
N LEU A 181 -14.64 -3.60 -5.98
CA LEU A 181 -14.07 -4.67 -6.79
C LEU A 181 -13.99 -4.24 -8.24
N GLY A 182 -12.81 -3.76 -8.60
CA GLY A 182 -12.49 -3.27 -9.94
C GLY A 182 -12.05 -4.36 -10.92
N GLY A 183 -11.37 -3.93 -11.98
CA GLY A 183 -10.74 -4.84 -12.95
C GLY A 183 -9.46 -5.47 -12.42
N GLY A 184 -8.62 -4.70 -11.72
CA GLY A 184 -7.30 -5.14 -11.25
C GLY A 184 -7.16 -5.25 -9.74
N THR A 185 -7.96 -4.50 -8.97
CA THR A 185 -7.82 -4.35 -7.52
C THR A 185 -9.12 -4.64 -6.79
N PHE A 186 -8.98 -5.01 -5.52
CA PHE A 186 -10.04 -5.10 -4.55
C PHE A 186 -9.69 -4.26 -3.34
N ASP A 187 -10.57 -3.34 -2.94
CA ASP A 187 -10.44 -2.52 -1.75
C ASP A 187 -11.72 -2.59 -0.91
N VAL A 188 -11.58 -2.59 0.41
CA VAL A 188 -12.66 -2.42 1.35
C VAL A 188 -12.27 -1.42 2.42
N SER A 189 -13.11 -0.42 2.64
CA SER A 189 -12.88 0.61 3.66
C SER A 189 -14.12 0.76 4.53
N VAL A 190 -13.90 0.95 5.83
CA VAL A 190 -14.92 1.34 6.79
C VAL A 190 -14.73 2.81 7.09
N LEU A 191 -15.82 3.57 6.95
CA LEU A 191 -15.83 5.01 7.16
C LEU A 191 -16.89 5.40 8.18
N GLU A 192 -16.58 6.41 8.99
CA GLU A 192 -17.55 7.13 9.79
C GLU A 192 -17.97 8.40 9.04
N MET A 193 -19.27 8.58 8.89
CA MET A 193 -19.88 9.80 8.36
C MET A 193 -20.57 10.52 9.50
N ARG A 194 -20.22 11.78 9.75
CA ARG A 194 -20.79 12.56 10.85
C ARG A 194 -20.79 14.05 10.53
N GLU A 195 -21.99 14.63 10.41
CA GLU A 195 -22.16 16.08 10.22
C GLU A 195 -21.28 16.65 9.09
N GLY A 196 -21.26 15.97 7.93
CA GLY A 196 -20.44 16.37 6.78
C GLY A 196 -18.95 15.98 6.87
N VAL A 197 -18.51 15.37 7.97
CA VAL A 197 -17.15 14.79 8.07
C VAL A 197 -17.18 13.34 7.63
N PHE A 198 -16.31 12.99 6.71
CA PHE A 198 -16.07 11.63 6.23
C PHE A 198 -14.69 11.20 6.73
N GLU A 199 -14.64 10.31 7.67
CA GLU A 199 -13.40 9.81 8.26
C GLU A 199 -13.24 8.32 7.96
N VAL A 200 -12.14 7.95 7.31
CA VAL A 200 -11.79 6.54 7.10
C VAL A 200 -11.30 5.99 8.44
N SER A 201 -12.00 4.99 8.98
CA SER A 201 -11.61 4.30 10.22
C SER A 201 -10.60 3.20 9.94
N SER A 202 -10.79 2.47 8.84
CA SER A 202 -9.87 1.42 8.41
C SER A 202 -9.97 1.19 6.91
N THR A 203 -8.90 0.62 6.34
CA THR A 203 -8.90 0.14 4.96
C THR A 203 -8.15 -1.18 4.88
N SER A 204 -8.59 -2.07 3.99
CA SER A 204 -7.95 -3.33 3.65
C SER A 204 -8.17 -3.62 2.17
N GLY A 205 -7.29 -4.36 1.51
CA GLY A 205 -7.43 -4.58 0.07
C GLY A 205 -6.41 -5.57 -0.48
N ASP A 206 -6.58 -5.86 -1.76
CA ASP A 206 -5.74 -6.78 -2.53
C ASP A 206 -5.60 -6.23 -3.95
N THR A 207 -4.42 -5.80 -4.29
CA THR A 207 -4.09 -5.13 -5.54
C THR A 207 -3.78 -6.08 -6.70
N ASP A 208 -3.85 -7.39 -6.47
CA ASP A 208 -3.79 -8.45 -7.49
C ASP A 208 -5.07 -9.31 -7.45
N LEU A 209 -6.22 -8.68 -7.19
CA LEU A 209 -7.52 -9.32 -7.14
C LEU A 209 -8.57 -8.44 -7.82
N GLY A 210 -9.07 -8.89 -8.96
CA GLY A 210 -10.07 -8.15 -9.73
C GLY A 210 -10.58 -8.93 -10.94
N GLY A 211 -11.36 -8.25 -11.75
CA GLY A 211 -11.99 -8.82 -12.96
C GLY A 211 -11.03 -9.46 -13.94
N ASP A 212 -9.82 -8.90 -14.08
CA ASP A 212 -8.79 -9.39 -15.01
C ASP A 212 -8.32 -10.80 -14.62
N LYS A 213 -8.17 -11.07 -13.30
CA LYS A 213 -7.84 -12.42 -12.79
C LYS A 213 -8.98 -13.41 -13.01
N PHE A 214 -10.22 -12.95 -12.95
CA PHE A 214 -11.38 -13.81 -13.24
C PHE A 214 -11.44 -14.18 -14.72
N ASP A 215 -11.07 -13.26 -15.60
CA ASP A 215 -10.94 -13.51 -17.03
C ASP A 215 -9.85 -14.55 -17.32
N GLU A 216 -8.71 -14.41 -16.64
CA GLU A 216 -7.58 -15.32 -16.77
C GLU A 216 -7.93 -16.74 -16.32
N VAL A 217 -8.59 -16.94 -15.16
CA VAL A 217 -8.95 -18.28 -14.70
C VAL A 217 -10.03 -18.96 -15.57
N ILE A 218 -10.91 -18.19 -16.22
CA ILE A 218 -11.84 -18.72 -17.21
C ILE A 218 -11.08 -19.17 -18.46
N ALA A 219 -10.12 -18.37 -18.93
CA ALA A 219 -9.26 -18.72 -20.05
C ALA A 219 -8.43 -19.98 -19.77
N GLU A 220 -7.83 -20.07 -18.57
CA GLU A 220 -7.12 -21.29 -18.12
C GLU A 220 -8.03 -22.52 -18.08
N PHE A 221 -9.24 -22.36 -17.54
CA PHE A 221 -10.22 -23.45 -17.52
C PHE A 221 -10.53 -23.94 -18.93
N ALA A 222 -10.72 -23.03 -19.87
CA ALA A 222 -10.97 -23.36 -21.27
C ALA A 222 -9.74 -24.01 -21.92
N ALA A 223 -8.53 -23.48 -21.70
CA ALA A 223 -7.28 -24.02 -22.25
C ALA A 223 -7.05 -25.49 -21.82
N ARG A 224 -7.28 -25.78 -20.54
CA ARG A 224 -7.19 -27.16 -20.02
C ARG A 224 -8.16 -28.14 -20.68
N LYS A 225 -9.30 -27.69 -21.24
CA LYS A 225 -10.23 -28.53 -21.99
C LYS A 225 -9.69 -28.93 -23.37
N PHE A 226 -8.66 -28.23 -23.84
CA PHE A 226 -7.93 -28.52 -25.07
C PHE A 226 -6.53 -29.08 -24.82
N ASP A 227 -6.25 -29.56 -23.57
CA ASP A 227 -4.94 -30.06 -23.13
C ASP A 227 -3.80 -29.03 -23.36
N ARG A 228 -4.12 -27.73 -23.18
CA ARG A 228 -3.17 -26.62 -23.31
C ARG A 228 -2.99 -25.90 -21.98
N ASP A 229 -1.81 -25.27 -21.81
CA ASP A 229 -1.51 -24.39 -20.67
C ASP A 229 -1.41 -22.95 -21.17
N LEU A 230 -2.11 -22.03 -20.53
CA LEU A 230 -2.11 -20.60 -20.90
C LEU A 230 -0.72 -19.96 -20.78
N ARG A 231 0.17 -20.54 -19.97
CA ARG A 231 1.56 -20.08 -19.80
C ARG A 231 2.44 -20.33 -21.04
N ASP A 232 2.05 -21.29 -21.89
CA ASP A 232 2.79 -21.67 -23.09
C ASP A 232 2.33 -20.89 -24.33
N PHE A 233 1.37 -19.97 -24.17
CA PHE A 233 0.81 -19.22 -25.30
C PHE A 233 1.69 -18.04 -25.66
N GLU A 234 1.78 -17.74 -26.96
CA GLU A 234 2.32 -16.49 -27.45
C GLU A 234 1.49 -15.30 -26.94
N ALA A 235 2.13 -14.15 -26.72
CA ALA A 235 1.49 -13.00 -26.08
C ALA A 235 0.17 -12.60 -26.72
N MET A 236 0.10 -12.55 -28.07
CA MET A 236 -1.11 -12.19 -28.80
C MET A 236 -2.22 -13.26 -28.63
N GLU A 237 -1.86 -14.54 -28.65
CA GLU A 237 -2.80 -15.63 -28.44
C GLU A 237 -3.36 -15.56 -27.01
N LYS A 238 -2.50 -15.34 -26.00
CA LYS A 238 -2.90 -15.20 -24.59
C LYS A 238 -3.93 -14.07 -24.42
N VAL A 239 -3.71 -12.91 -25.05
CA VAL A 239 -4.65 -11.79 -25.03
C VAL A 239 -6.01 -12.17 -25.62
N GLN A 240 -6.05 -12.89 -26.75
CA GLN A 240 -7.31 -13.33 -27.36
C GLN A 240 -8.08 -14.27 -26.42
N TRP A 241 -7.39 -15.21 -25.78
CA TRP A 241 -8.01 -16.14 -24.82
C TRP A 241 -8.56 -15.41 -23.60
N ILE A 242 -7.81 -14.51 -23.00
CA ILE A 242 -8.26 -13.72 -21.85
C ILE A 242 -9.44 -12.82 -22.23
N SER A 243 -9.41 -12.19 -23.40
CA SER A 243 -10.55 -11.38 -23.89
C SER A 243 -11.83 -12.18 -24.04
N GLU A 244 -11.74 -13.44 -24.50
CA GLU A 244 -12.90 -14.32 -24.56
C GLU A 244 -13.35 -14.76 -23.14
N GLY A 245 -12.41 -14.92 -22.20
CA GLY A 245 -12.69 -15.11 -20.77
C GLY A 245 -13.54 -13.98 -20.21
N CYS A 246 -13.17 -12.74 -20.51
CA CYS A 246 -13.93 -11.54 -20.13
C CYS A 246 -15.36 -11.57 -20.68
N ARG A 247 -15.51 -11.87 -21.97
CA ARG A 247 -16.85 -11.98 -22.59
C ARG A 247 -17.71 -13.05 -21.90
N VAL A 248 -17.11 -14.20 -21.58
CA VAL A 248 -17.81 -15.30 -20.89
C VAL A 248 -18.16 -14.89 -19.45
N LYS A 249 -17.25 -14.25 -18.70
CA LYS A 249 -17.52 -13.69 -17.37
C LYS A 249 -18.74 -12.77 -17.37
N LEU A 250 -18.76 -11.82 -18.29
CA LEU A 250 -19.88 -10.88 -18.42
C LEU A 250 -21.19 -11.61 -18.74
N ALA A 251 -21.17 -12.54 -19.67
CA ALA A 251 -22.36 -13.33 -20.02
C ALA A 251 -22.87 -14.18 -18.83
N LEU A 252 -21.99 -14.72 -18.00
CA LEU A 252 -22.35 -15.51 -16.82
C LEU A 252 -22.92 -14.66 -15.67
N SER A 253 -22.83 -13.34 -15.71
CA SER A 253 -23.56 -12.47 -14.77
C SER A 253 -25.06 -12.52 -14.99
N ASP A 254 -25.52 -12.67 -16.24
CA ASP A 254 -26.95 -12.69 -16.59
C ASP A 254 -27.47 -14.10 -16.92
N ALA A 255 -26.62 -15.00 -17.43
CA ALA A 255 -26.98 -16.35 -17.86
C ALA A 255 -26.37 -17.45 -16.99
N GLU A 256 -27.05 -18.60 -16.93
CA GLU A 256 -26.56 -19.79 -16.19
C GLU A 256 -25.44 -20.53 -16.94
N GLU A 257 -25.31 -20.31 -18.25
CA GLU A 257 -24.32 -20.92 -19.10
C GLU A 257 -23.89 -19.98 -20.21
N ALA A 258 -22.59 -20.00 -20.56
CA ALA A 258 -22.03 -19.26 -21.69
C ALA A 258 -21.03 -20.15 -22.45
N THR A 259 -20.89 -19.91 -23.76
CA THR A 259 -19.96 -20.67 -24.58
C THR A 259 -18.68 -19.85 -24.76
N TYR A 260 -17.55 -20.42 -24.37
CA TYR A 260 -16.21 -19.90 -24.62
C TYR A 260 -15.77 -20.33 -26.03
N ARG A 261 -15.40 -19.38 -26.89
CA ARG A 261 -15.13 -19.61 -28.30
C ARG A 261 -13.78 -19.08 -28.71
N ILE A 262 -12.93 -19.93 -29.23
CA ILE A 262 -11.66 -19.53 -29.84
C ILE A 262 -11.68 -19.90 -31.32
N PRO A 263 -11.46 -18.93 -32.20
CA PRO A 263 -11.38 -19.18 -33.64
C PRO A 263 -10.41 -20.30 -33.95
N PHE A 264 -10.83 -21.26 -34.82
CA PHE A 264 -10.05 -22.40 -35.28
C PHE A 264 -9.65 -23.44 -34.19
N THR A 265 -9.97 -23.22 -32.89
CA THR A 265 -9.64 -24.13 -31.80
C THR A 265 -10.87 -24.93 -31.35
N GLY A 266 -12.02 -24.26 -31.19
CA GLY A 266 -13.26 -24.88 -30.78
C GLY A 266 -14.09 -24.09 -29.78
N GLU A 267 -15.06 -24.76 -29.16
CA GLU A 267 -15.98 -24.18 -28.19
C GLU A 267 -15.99 -25.00 -26.89
N VAL A 268 -16.10 -24.31 -25.76
CA VAL A 268 -16.22 -24.90 -24.43
C VAL A 268 -17.43 -24.30 -23.71
N PRO A 269 -18.42 -25.11 -23.29
CA PRO A 269 -19.48 -24.60 -22.44
C PRO A 269 -18.94 -24.34 -21.04
N VAL A 270 -19.25 -23.17 -20.49
CA VAL A 270 -18.90 -22.75 -19.14
C VAL A 270 -20.18 -22.45 -18.37
N SER A 271 -20.51 -23.24 -17.38
CA SER A 271 -21.66 -22.97 -16.51
C SER A 271 -21.30 -22.00 -15.41
N ARG A 272 -22.29 -21.22 -14.92
CA ARG A 272 -22.16 -20.36 -13.74
C ARG A 272 -21.64 -21.15 -12.53
N LYS A 273 -22.08 -22.40 -12.36
CA LYS A 273 -21.60 -23.29 -11.28
C LYS A 273 -20.12 -23.63 -11.43
N ALA A 274 -19.62 -23.86 -12.66
CA ALA A 274 -18.19 -24.08 -12.90
C ALA A 274 -17.39 -22.83 -12.55
N PHE A 275 -17.84 -21.64 -13.01
CA PHE A 275 -17.25 -20.37 -12.68
C PHE A 275 -17.25 -20.10 -11.18
N GLN A 276 -18.34 -20.40 -10.45
CA GLN A 276 -18.37 -20.30 -8.98
C GLN A 276 -17.29 -21.17 -8.32
N GLY A 277 -17.02 -22.36 -8.87
CA GLY A 277 -15.94 -23.21 -8.40
C GLY A 277 -14.55 -22.58 -8.55
N LEU A 278 -14.31 -21.90 -9.68
CA LEU A 278 -13.06 -21.19 -9.98
C LEU A 278 -12.87 -19.96 -9.08
N MET A 279 -13.97 -19.30 -8.71
CA MET A 279 -13.95 -18.09 -7.89
C MET A 279 -13.66 -18.31 -6.40
N LYS A 280 -13.78 -19.54 -5.88
CA LYS A 280 -13.64 -19.82 -4.44
C LYS A 280 -12.38 -19.23 -3.78
N PRO A 281 -11.17 -19.40 -4.36
CA PRO A 281 -9.95 -18.84 -3.75
C PRO A 281 -10.01 -17.30 -3.64
N PHE A 282 -10.53 -16.63 -4.67
CA PHE A 282 -10.66 -15.17 -4.71
C PHE A 282 -11.69 -14.66 -3.69
N LEU A 283 -12.83 -15.34 -3.57
CA LEU A 283 -13.85 -15.01 -2.58
C LEU A 283 -13.32 -15.17 -1.14
N ALA A 284 -12.47 -16.14 -0.88
CA ALA A 284 -11.83 -16.31 0.42
C ALA A 284 -10.86 -15.16 0.74
N ARG A 285 -10.08 -14.67 -0.26
CA ARG A 285 -9.21 -13.51 -0.11
C ARG A 285 -10.04 -12.25 0.19
N MET A 286 -11.11 -11.98 -0.57
CA MET A 286 -12.01 -10.86 -0.31
C MET A 286 -12.58 -10.90 1.11
N GLU A 287 -13.03 -12.09 1.58
CA GLU A 287 -13.54 -12.24 2.93
C GLU A 287 -12.49 -11.91 3.99
N SER A 288 -11.25 -12.33 3.80
CA SER A 288 -10.15 -12.01 4.71
C SER A 288 -9.97 -10.50 4.86
N CYS A 289 -9.93 -9.76 3.74
CA CYS A 289 -9.84 -8.30 3.75
C CYS A 289 -11.04 -7.64 4.45
N CYS A 290 -12.26 -8.09 4.14
CA CYS A 290 -13.47 -7.53 4.75
C CYS A 290 -13.48 -7.74 6.29
N ARG A 291 -13.16 -8.95 6.75
CA ARG A 291 -13.09 -9.24 8.18
C ARG A 291 -12.03 -8.41 8.89
N ARG A 292 -10.90 -8.20 8.24
CA ARG A 292 -9.83 -7.35 8.75
C ARG A 292 -10.25 -5.90 8.85
N ALA A 293 -10.83 -5.33 7.80
CA ALA A 293 -11.29 -3.94 7.83
C ALA A 293 -12.30 -3.72 8.96
N MET A 294 -13.24 -4.65 9.15
CA MET A 294 -14.19 -4.59 10.27
C MET A 294 -13.50 -4.69 11.64
N LEU A 295 -12.51 -5.59 11.77
CA LEU A 295 -11.75 -5.75 13.01
C LEU A 295 -10.94 -4.50 13.36
N ASP A 296 -10.23 -3.93 12.37
CA ASP A 296 -9.43 -2.73 12.56
C ASP A 296 -10.28 -1.48 12.88
N ALA A 297 -11.50 -1.43 12.36
CA ALA A 297 -12.48 -0.38 12.68
C ALA A 297 -13.29 -0.67 13.97
N GLU A 298 -13.07 -1.82 14.63
CA GLU A 298 -13.81 -2.27 15.81
C GLU A 298 -15.32 -2.36 15.59
N VAL A 299 -15.77 -2.76 14.37
CA VAL A 299 -17.18 -2.87 14.00
C VAL A 299 -17.56 -4.29 13.58
N THR A 300 -18.84 -4.59 13.67
CA THR A 300 -19.48 -5.77 13.07
C THR A 300 -20.40 -5.34 11.93
N GLY A 301 -20.86 -6.29 11.10
CA GLY A 301 -21.79 -5.98 10.02
C GLY A 301 -23.09 -5.27 10.51
N LYS A 302 -23.49 -5.49 11.77
CA LYS A 302 -24.69 -4.87 12.36
C LYS A 302 -24.52 -3.41 12.75
N ASP A 303 -23.28 -2.98 12.93
CA ASP A 303 -22.94 -1.59 13.27
C ASP A 303 -22.92 -0.71 12.02
N LEU A 304 -22.81 -1.33 10.83
CA LEU A 304 -22.79 -0.64 9.56
C LEU A 304 -24.21 -0.27 9.09
N ALA A 305 -24.43 0.99 8.77
CA ALA A 305 -25.69 1.47 8.19
C ALA A 305 -25.88 0.98 6.75
N ALA A 306 -24.79 0.81 6.01
CA ALA A 306 -24.79 0.30 4.64
C ALA A 306 -23.46 -0.33 4.26
N VAL A 307 -23.51 -1.25 3.28
CA VAL A 307 -22.35 -1.77 2.54
C VAL A 307 -22.52 -1.34 1.09
N VAL A 308 -21.76 -0.35 0.65
CA VAL A 308 -21.84 0.24 -0.68
C VAL A 308 -20.93 -0.54 -1.62
N MET A 309 -21.47 -1.10 -2.68
CA MET A 309 -20.71 -1.84 -3.68
C MET A 309 -20.38 -0.97 -4.89
N VAL A 310 -19.09 -0.88 -5.21
CA VAL A 310 -18.55 -0.17 -6.39
C VAL A 310 -17.58 -1.05 -7.17
N GLY A 311 -17.15 -0.57 -8.34
CA GLY A 311 -16.33 -1.33 -9.28
C GLY A 311 -17.14 -2.32 -10.12
N GLY A 312 -16.79 -2.45 -11.41
CA GLY A 312 -17.57 -3.23 -12.38
C GLY A 312 -17.71 -4.72 -12.05
N SER A 313 -16.70 -5.31 -11.39
CA SER A 313 -16.69 -6.73 -11.00
C SER A 313 -17.60 -7.04 -9.81
N SER A 314 -18.04 -6.03 -9.06
CA SER A 314 -19.03 -6.18 -7.98
C SER A 314 -20.41 -6.62 -8.47
N ARG A 315 -20.68 -6.49 -9.78
CA ARG A 315 -21.93 -6.95 -10.44
C ARG A 315 -22.05 -8.47 -10.55
N ILE A 316 -20.96 -9.22 -10.33
CA ILE A 316 -20.98 -10.69 -10.40
C ILE A 316 -21.87 -11.22 -9.27
N PRO A 317 -22.95 -12.01 -9.56
CA PRO A 317 -23.96 -12.37 -8.55
C PRO A 317 -23.37 -13.04 -7.31
N MET A 318 -22.41 -13.96 -7.49
CA MET A 318 -21.79 -14.66 -6.36
C MET A 318 -20.92 -13.74 -5.46
N VAL A 319 -20.43 -12.63 -5.99
CA VAL A 319 -19.74 -11.60 -5.19
C VAL A 319 -20.73 -10.92 -4.28
N LYS A 320 -21.88 -10.50 -4.83
CA LYS A 320 -22.97 -9.91 -4.06
C LYS A 320 -23.45 -10.83 -2.94
N ASP A 321 -23.72 -12.11 -3.26
CA ASP A 321 -24.15 -13.10 -2.27
C ASP A 321 -23.10 -13.28 -1.15
N ARG A 322 -21.81 -13.24 -1.52
CA ARG A 322 -20.73 -13.36 -0.55
C ARG A 322 -20.62 -12.14 0.34
N VAL A 323 -20.73 -10.94 -0.21
CA VAL A 323 -20.75 -9.68 0.54
C VAL A 323 -21.91 -9.69 1.55
N ALA A 324 -23.13 -10.04 1.11
CA ALA A 324 -24.27 -10.15 2.01
C ALA A 324 -24.01 -11.12 3.17
N ALA A 325 -23.35 -12.26 2.90
CA ALA A 325 -22.99 -13.23 3.93
C ALA A 325 -21.89 -12.74 4.90
N ILE A 326 -20.89 -11.97 4.40
CA ILE A 326 -19.79 -11.47 5.23
C ILE A 326 -20.28 -10.37 6.19
N PHE A 327 -21.06 -9.42 5.68
CA PHE A 327 -21.55 -8.27 6.43
C PHE A 327 -22.91 -8.50 7.12
N GLU A 328 -23.49 -9.69 6.96
CA GLU A 328 -24.81 -10.05 7.52
C GLU A 328 -25.94 -9.08 7.14
N GLN A 329 -25.82 -8.42 5.97
CA GLN A 329 -26.82 -7.51 5.42
C GLN A 329 -26.75 -7.44 3.89
N GLU A 330 -27.86 -7.06 3.25
CA GLU A 330 -27.89 -6.85 1.81
C GLU A 330 -27.06 -5.61 1.44
N PRO A 331 -26.18 -5.69 0.44
CA PRO A 331 -25.40 -4.54 0.00
C PRO A 331 -26.28 -3.48 -0.68
N ASP A 332 -25.93 -2.22 -0.47
CA ASP A 332 -26.55 -1.07 -1.14
C ASP A 332 -26.02 -0.95 -2.57
N LEU A 333 -26.92 -1.01 -3.55
CA LEU A 333 -26.64 -0.90 -4.98
C LEU A 333 -27.20 0.40 -5.56
N SER A 334 -27.50 1.40 -4.72
CA SER A 334 -28.07 2.69 -5.17
C SER A 334 -27.09 3.50 -6.01
N GLN A 335 -25.79 3.31 -5.80
CA GLN A 335 -24.75 3.93 -6.61
C GLN A 335 -24.50 3.11 -7.88
N HIS A 336 -24.25 3.81 -9.01
CA HIS A 336 -23.81 3.14 -10.22
C HIS A 336 -22.34 2.71 -10.05
N PRO A 337 -22.03 1.40 -10.09
CA PRO A 337 -20.71 0.91 -9.67
C PRO A 337 -19.51 1.48 -10.47
N ASP A 338 -19.72 1.84 -11.74
CA ASP A 338 -18.66 2.38 -12.61
C ASP A 338 -18.59 3.91 -12.58
N GLU A 339 -19.50 4.61 -11.86
CA GLU A 339 -19.61 6.07 -11.88
C GLU A 339 -19.33 6.70 -10.52
N ALA A 340 -19.56 5.97 -9.45
CA ALA A 340 -19.51 6.48 -8.08
C ALA A 340 -18.15 7.12 -7.74
N ILE A 341 -17.07 6.50 -8.18
CA ILE A 341 -15.70 6.96 -7.91
C ILE A 341 -15.43 8.30 -8.61
N ALA A 342 -15.77 8.42 -9.90
CA ALA A 342 -15.60 9.67 -10.64
C ALA A 342 -16.46 10.81 -10.09
N ARG A 343 -17.71 10.50 -9.66
CA ARG A 343 -18.60 11.46 -8.98
C ARG A 343 -17.99 11.93 -7.66
N GLY A 344 -17.44 11.02 -6.84
CA GLY A 344 -16.75 11.36 -5.60
C GLY A 344 -15.50 12.21 -5.82
N ALA A 345 -14.73 11.92 -6.86
CA ALA A 345 -13.59 12.74 -7.26
C ALA A 345 -14.04 14.16 -7.66
N ALA A 346 -15.17 14.29 -8.36
CA ALA A 346 -15.73 15.59 -8.69
C ALA A 346 -16.24 16.34 -7.44
N ILE A 347 -16.83 15.65 -6.47
CA ILE A 347 -17.23 16.25 -5.18
C ILE A 347 -15.99 16.83 -4.47
N GLN A 348 -14.89 16.07 -4.40
CA GLN A 348 -13.63 16.54 -3.84
C GLN A 348 -13.07 17.74 -4.62
N ALA A 349 -13.18 17.73 -5.93
CA ALA A 349 -12.82 18.86 -6.77
C ALA A 349 -13.68 20.10 -6.45
N GLY A 350 -14.99 19.92 -6.23
CA GLY A 350 -15.91 20.95 -5.82
C GLY A 350 -15.59 21.54 -4.43
N ILE A 351 -15.15 20.69 -3.49
CA ILE A 351 -14.69 21.12 -2.16
C ILE A 351 -13.45 22.02 -2.31
N LEU A 352 -12.46 21.60 -3.10
CA LEU A 352 -11.23 22.36 -3.35
C LEU A 352 -11.50 23.67 -4.11
N ALA A 353 -12.47 23.68 -5.03
CA ALA A 353 -12.91 24.87 -5.73
C ALA A 353 -13.80 25.81 -4.87
N GLY A 354 -14.23 25.37 -3.68
CA GLY A 354 -15.12 26.11 -2.77
C GLY A 354 -16.58 26.17 -3.21
N THR A 355 -16.99 25.32 -4.14
CA THR A 355 -18.39 25.18 -4.59
C THR A 355 -19.20 24.27 -3.68
N ILE A 356 -18.56 23.35 -2.96
CA ILE A 356 -19.12 22.54 -1.88
C ILE A 356 -18.37 22.92 -0.59
N ARG A 357 -19.10 23.31 0.47
CA ARG A 357 -18.49 23.93 1.66
C ARG A 357 -18.65 23.16 2.96
N GLU A 358 -19.59 22.23 3.03
CA GLU A 358 -19.99 21.57 4.27
C GLU A 358 -19.46 20.15 4.39
N VAL A 359 -18.37 19.83 3.67
CA VAL A 359 -17.78 18.50 3.64
C VAL A 359 -16.30 18.55 3.97
N LEU A 360 -15.88 17.71 4.90
CA LEU A 360 -14.48 17.46 5.25
C LEU A 360 -14.17 15.98 5.07
N LEU A 361 -13.03 15.69 4.46
CA LEU A 361 -12.55 14.34 4.23
C LEU A 361 -11.25 14.10 4.97
N LEU A 362 -11.19 13.00 5.72
CA LEU A 362 -10.00 12.49 6.41
C LEU A 362 -9.74 11.07 5.93
N ASP A 363 -8.63 10.86 5.24
CA ASP A 363 -8.15 9.56 4.76
C ASP A 363 -7.09 8.99 5.71
N VAL A 364 -6.66 7.73 5.52
CA VAL A 364 -5.68 7.06 6.39
C VAL A 364 -4.56 6.42 5.59
N THR A 365 -3.41 6.19 6.26
CA THR A 365 -2.33 5.38 5.68
C THR A 365 -2.69 3.90 5.75
N PRO A 366 -2.56 3.13 4.64
CA PRO A 366 -2.98 1.73 4.61
C PRO A 366 -2.04 0.77 5.35
N LEU A 367 -0.78 1.16 5.54
CA LEU A 367 0.27 0.36 6.17
C LEU A 367 1.13 1.20 7.10
N SER A 368 1.72 0.53 8.09
CA SER A 368 2.68 1.13 9.01
C SER A 368 3.96 1.55 8.29
N LEU A 369 4.50 2.68 8.71
CA LEU A 369 5.75 3.25 8.22
C LEU A 369 6.75 3.34 9.37
N GLY A 370 7.99 2.98 9.10
CA GLY A 370 9.04 2.96 10.10
C GLY A 370 10.44 2.91 9.52
N ILE A 371 11.41 2.67 10.36
CA ILE A 371 12.81 2.53 9.97
C ILE A 371 13.42 1.23 10.53
N GLU A 372 14.48 0.76 9.87
CA GLU A 372 15.30 -0.32 10.40
C GLU A 372 16.16 0.19 11.56
N THR A 373 16.15 -0.53 12.66
CA THR A 373 16.98 -0.27 13.83
C THR A 373 17.95 -1.42 14.10
N MET A 374 18.77 -1.29 15.15
CA MET A 374 19.73 -2.31 15.54
C MET A 374 19.06 -3.67 15.73
N GLY A 375 19.74 -4.74 15.27
CA GLY A 375 19.17 -6.10 15.28
C GLY A 375 18.30 -6.42 14.06
N GLY A 376 18.16 -5.49 13.10
CA GLY A 376 17.31 -5.68 11.92
C GLY A 376 15.81 -5.65 12.27
N LEU A 377 15.45 -4.91 13.30
CA LEU A 377 14.05 -4.71 13.72
C LEU A 377 13.43 -3.52 12.99
N MET A 378 12.14 -3.58 12.73
CA MET A 378 11.35 -2.43 12.29
C MET A 378 10.86 -1.65 13.50
N ASN A 379 11.22 -0.37 13.56
CA ASN A 379 10.64 0.58 14.51
C ASN A 379 9.57 1.40 13.79
N VAL A 380 8.32 1.20 14.19
CA VAL A 380 7.15 1.87 13.58
C VAL A 380 7.06 3.29 14.12
N LEU A 381 7.06 4.27 13.19
CA LEU A 381 6.87 5.70 13.49
C LEU A 381 5.43 6.15 13.25
N ILE A 382 4.81 5.68 12.16
CA ILE A 382 3.41 5.95 11.82
C ILE A 382 2.70 4.60 11.68
N PRO A 383 1.81 4.23 12.60
CA PRO A 383 1.00 3.02 12.49
C PRO A 383 0.03 3.06 11.29
N ARG A 384 -0.35 1.90 10.76
CA ARG A 384 -1.44 1.80 9.77
C ARG A 384 -2.74 2.40 10.32
N ASN A 385 -3.62 2.80 9.43
CA ASN A 385 -4.88 3.48 9.74
C ASN A 385 -4.69 4.81 10.51
N THR A 386 -3.49 5.40 10.48
CA THR A 386 -3.30 6.77 10.98
C THR A 386 -3.88 7.77 9.99
N THR A 387 -4.73 8.68 10.47
CA THR A 387 -5.35 9.75 9.66
C THR A 387 -4.27 10.64 9.02
N ILE A 388 -4.44 10.95 7.75
CA ILE A 388 -3.55 11.82 6.99
C ILE A 388 -4.25 13.17 6.66
N PRO A 389 -3.49 14.30 6.58
CA PRO A 389 -2.03 14.40 6.73
C PRO A 389 -1.56 14.23 8.18
N CYS A 390 -0.39 13.59 8.35
CA CYS A 390 0.19 13.37 9.66
C CYS A 390 1.71 13.53 9.67
N ARG A 391 2.27 13.62 10.88
CA ARG A 391 3.71 13.59 11.10
C ARG A 391 4.04 12.87 12.40
N ALA A 392 5.13 12.12 12.38
CA ALA A 392 5.70 11.48 13.58
C ALA A 392 7.21 11.46 13.48
N GLY A 393 7.89 11.53 14.60
CA GLY A 393 9.35 11.52 14.62
C GLY A 393 9.91 10.98 15.91
N GLU A 394 11.15 10.49 15.82
CA GLU A 394 11.87 9.91 16.94
C GLU A 394 13.35 10.27 16.87
N MET A 395 14.02 10.21 18.04
CA MET A 395 15.44 10.51 18.18
C MET A 395 16.26 9.22 18.21
N PHE A 396 17.26 9.14 17.33
CA PHE A 396 18.19 8.04 17.22
C PHE A 396 19.60 8.48 17.62
N THR A 397 20.45 7.51 17.94
CA THR A 397 21.80 7.75 18.40
C THR A 397 22.80 6.84 17.68
N ASN A 398 24.11 7.17 17.80
CA ASN A 398 25.17 6.36 17.24
C ASN A 398 25.35 5.03 17.99
N ALA A 399 25.58 3.96 17.23
CA ALA A 399 25.78 2.61 17.76
C ALA A 399 27.22 2.33 18.23
N ALA A 400 28.20 3.09 17.71
CA ALA A 400 29.62 2.92 18.02
C ALA A 400 30.28 4.27 18.30
N GLU A 401 31.34 4.24 19.12
CA GLU A 401 32.20 5.40 19.36
C GLU A 401 32.89 5.83 18.07
N GLY A 402 32.95 7.13 17.80
CA GLY A 402 33.58 7.68 16.61
C GLY A 402 32.82 7.45 15.30
N GLN A 403 31.59 6.98 15.37
CA GLN A 403 30.73 6.85 14.19
C GLN A 403 30.39 8.24 13.61
N GLU A 404 30.58 8.42 12.30
CA GLU A 404 30.39 9.70 11.60
C GLU A 404 29.09 9.78 10.77
N SER A 405 28.40 8.65 10.61
CA SER A 405 27.14 8.59 9.86
C SER A 405 26.27 7.42 10.29
N MET A 406 24.99 7.51 9.98
CA MET A 406 24.05 6.40 10.06
C MET A 406 23.26 6.26 8.78
N LYS A 407 22.99 5.02 8.37
CA LYS A 407 22.10 4.71 7.27
C LYS A 407 20.67 4.62 7.82
N VAL A 408 19.79 5.51 7.38
CA VAL A 408 18.35 5.45 7.63
C VAL A 408 17.72 4.67 6.50
N LYS A 409 17.12 3.53 6.81
CA LYS A 409 16.41 2.69 5.87
C LYS A 409 14.93 2.78 6.18
N VAL A 410 14.16 3.34 5.25
CA VAL A 410 12.73 3.59 5.38
C VAL A 410 11.96 2.35 4.96
N LEU A 411 11.06 1.90 5.82
CA LEU A 411 10.31 0.66 5.67
C LEU A 411 8.81 0.92 5.70
N GLN A 412 8.07 0.08 4.98
CA GLN A 412 6.61 0.02 5.03
C GLN A 412 6.17 -1.44 5.21
N GLY A 413 5.25 -1.70 6.14
CA GLY A 413 4.71 -3.03 6.39
C GLY A 413 4.36 -3.26 7.86
N GLU A 414 3.98 -4.51 8.18
CA GLU A 414 3.44 -4.90 9.48
C GLU A 414 4.28 -5.97 10.21
N ARG A 415 5.47 -6.29 9.68
CA ARG A 415 6.33 -7.34 10.24
C ARG A 415 7.37 -6.72 11.19
N GLU A 416 7.72 -7.45 12.25
CA GLU A 416 8.70 -7.00 13.26
C GLU A 416 10.13 -6.93 12.73
N LEU A 417 10.49 -7.80 11.78
CA LEU A 417 11.82 -7.81 11.19
C LEU A 417 11.87 -6.93 9.93
N ALA A 418 12.87 -6.06 9.84
CA ALA A 418 13.06 -5.14 8.72
C ALA A 418 13.12 -5.83 7.36
N LYS A 419 13.76 -7.01 7.28
CA LYS A 419 13.89 -7.81 6.05
C LYS A 419 12.56 -8.34 5.50
N ASP A 420 11.54 -8.43 6.33
CA ASP A 420 10.21 -8.95 6.00
C ASP A 420 9.23 -7.82 5.67
N ASN A 421 9.69 -6.57 5.69
CA ASN A 421 8.98 -5.36 5.28
C ASN A 421 9.55 -4.79 3.99
N TRP A 422 8.85 -3.83 3.39
CA TRP A 422 9.30 -3.17 2.18
C TRP A 422 10.27 -2.03 2.46
N GLU A 423 11.38 -2.02 1.76
CA GLU A 423 12.27 -0.87 1.74
C GLU A 423 11.77 0.15 0.73
N LEU A 424 11.26 1.28 1.21
CA LEU A 424 10.85 2.42 0.38
C LEU A 424 12.05 3.21 -0.13
N GLY A 425 13.14 3.19 0.60
CA GLY A 425 14.38 3.86 0.25
C GLY A 425 15.35 3.90 1.42
N SER A 426 16.58 4.30 1.15
CA SER A 426 17.58 4.48 2.20
C SER A 426 18.51 5.65 1.89
N PHE A 427 19.00 6.32 2.94
CA PHE A 427 19.92 7.45 2.84
C PHE A 427 20.87 7.49 4.02
N GLU A 428 21.95 8.22 3.85
CA GLU A 428 22.96 8.39 4.87
C GLU A 428 22.83 9.76 5.51
N VAL A 429 22.80 9.79 6.85
CA VAL A 429 22.84 11.02 7.65
C VAL A 429 24.20 11.11 8.27
N ARG A 430 24.91 12.18 8.00
CA ARG A 430 26.22 12.48 8.61
C ARG A 430 26.05 13.32 9.85
N PHE A 431 26.86 13.05 10.85
CA PHE A 431 26.91 13.80 12.11
C PHE A 431 28.35 13.83 12.66
N GLU A 432 28.62 14.74 13.60
CA GLU A 432 29.93 14.80 14.22
C GLU A 432 30.18 13.55 15.09
N PRO A 433 31.40 12.95 14.98
CA PRO A 433 31.74 11.78 15.79
C PRO A 433 31.65 12.08 17.28
N ASP A 434 30.99 11.19 18.01
CA ASP A 434 30.81 11.32 19.46
C ASP A 434 30.93 9.94 20.13
N ARG A 435 30.93 9.91 21.44
CA ARG A 435 30.87 8.67 22.21
C ARG A 435 29.58 7.93 21.89
N ARG A 436 29.62 6.60 22.00
CA ARG A 436 28.45 5.76 21.80
C ARG A 436 27.25 6.27 22.59
N GLY A 437 26.12 6.40 21.93
CA GLY A 437 24.86 6.84 22.54
C GLY A 437 24.74 8.36 22.75
N GLN A 438 25.70 9.19 22.34
CA GLN A 438 25.68 10.65 22.55
C GLN A 438 25.19 11.44 21.34
N ALA A 439 25.49 11.01 20.11
CA ALA A 439 24.95 11.67 18.93
C ALA A 439 23.41 11.68 18.95
N ARG A 440 22.81 12.72 18.42
CA ARG A 440 21.35 12.91 18.39
C ARG A 440 20.89 13.21 16.99
N VAL A 441 20.28 12.22 16.35
CA VAL A 441 19.70 12.36 15.00
C VAL A 441 18.19 12.21 15.10
N GLY A 442 17.46 13.29 14.84
CA GLY A 442 16.00 13.27 14.74
C GLY A 442 15.59 12.78 13.36
N VAL A 443 14.70 11.78 13.30
CA VAL A 443 14.08 11.35 12.05
C VAL A 443 12.59 11.62 12.14
N GLU A 444 12.05 12.43 11.21
CA GLU A 444 10.63 12.78 11.14
C GLU A 444 10.04 12.31 9.81
N PHE A 445 8.95 11.60 9.88
CA PHE A 445 8.10 11.21 8.77
C PHE A 445 6.95 12.19 8.64
N ARG A 446 6.66 12.61 7.42
CA ARG A 446 5.50 13.46 7.09
C ARG A 446 4.76 12.83 5.92
N ILE A 447 3.49 12.57 6.11
CA ILE A 447 2.58 12.17 5.04
C ILE A 447 1.70 13.38 4.73
N ASP A 448 1.65 13.77 3.47
CA ASP A 448 0.77 14.86 3.03
C ASP A 448 -0.67 14.38 2.79
N ALA A 449 -1.53 15.28 2.39
CA ALA A 449 -2.93 14.95 2.11
C ALA A 449 -3.13 14.08 0.85
N ASP A 450 -2.12 13.96 0.00
CA ASP A 450 -2.11 13.05 -1.15
C ASP A 450 -1.61 11.64 -0.78
N GLY A 451 -1.21 11.43 0.50
CA GLY A 451 -0.62 10.19 1.00
C GLY A 451 0.85 10.04 0.62
N ILE A 452 1.54 11.10 0.23
CA ILE A 452 2.95 11.04 -0.19
C ILE A 452 3.84 11.26 1.02
N LEU A 453 4.78 10.31 1.24
CA LEU A 453 5.74 10.33 2.34
C LEU A 453 6.95 11.21 2.00
N SER A 454 7.33 12.05 2.93
CA SER A 454 8.63 12.69 2.99
C SER A 454 9.31 12.40 4.32
N VAL A 455 10.62 12.14 4.29
CA VAL A 455 11.42 11.84 5.46
C VAL A 455 12.47 12.93 5.63
N LEU A 456 12.47 13.54 6.82
CA LEU A 456 13.47 14.50 7.26
C LEU A 456 14.35 13.83 8.30
N ALA A 457 15.65 13.85 8.12
CA ALA A 457 16.58 13.53 9.19
C ALA A 457 17.46 14.73 9.50
N ARG A 458 17.62 15.02 10.79
CA ARG A 458 18.36 16.16 11.31
C ARG A 458 19.39 15.74 12.34
N ASP A 459 20.64 16.09 12.11
CA ASP A 459 21.62 16.08 13.19
C ASP A 459 21.38 17.30 14.10
N VAL A 460 21.12 17.03 15.38
CA VAL A 460 20.77 18.09 16.35
C VAL A 460 21.99 18.96 16.69
N ALA A 461 23.20 18.43 16.65
CA ALA A 461 24.43 19.17 17.00
C ALA A 461 24.79 20.17 15.91
N SER A 462 24.81 19.76 14.65
CA SER A 462 25.14 20.64 13.50
C SER A 462 23.93 21.39 12.96
N ASN A 463 22.70 20.97 13.31
CA ASN A 463 21.44 21.47 12.76
C ASN A 463 21.35 21.34 11.23
N ILE A 464 22.02 20.32 10.67
CA ILE A 464 22.01 20.03 9.23
C ILE A 464 20.85 19.09 8.94
N ASP A 465 20.04 19.46 7.97
CA ASP A 465 18.89 18.70 7.50
C ASP A 465 19.24 17.86 6.28
N THR A 466 18.89 16.61 6.30
CA THR A 466 18.83 15.73 5.14
C THR A 466 17.37 15.41 4.86
N VAL A 467 16.81 15.96 3.78
CA VAL A 467 15.41 15.72 3.38
C VAL A 467 15.39 14.79 2.18
N ILE A 468 14.66 13.70 2.30
CA ILE A 468 14.36 12.83 1.17
C ILE A 468 12.85 12.81 0.97
N LYS A 469 12.44 13.17 -0.24
CA LYS A 469 11.10 12.81 -0.72
C LYS A 469 11.19 11.41 -1.29
N ILE A 470 10.45 10.49 -0.70
CA ILE A 470 10.31 9.15 -1.25
C ILE A 470 9.32 9.26 -2.40
N GLY A 471 9.83 9.69 -3.54
CA GLY A 471 9.11 9.78 -4.79
C GLY A 471 9.79 8.87 -5.80
N SER A 472 9.02 7.98 -6.41
CA SER A 472 9.36 7.19 -7.62
C SER A 472 10.64 6.35 -7.64
N ALA A 473 11.33 6.11 -6.55
CA ALA A 473 12.22 4.96 -6.50
C ALA A 473 11.31 3.72 -6.48
N ALA A 474 11.19 3.05 -7.62
CA ALA A 474 10.39 1.85 -7.78
C ALA A 474 10.65 0.89 -6.60
N VAL A 475 9.70 0.78 -5.69
CA VAL A 475 9.75 -0.13 -4.56
C VAL A 475 9.35 -1.50 -5.09
N ASP A 476 10.14 -2.52 -4.76
CA ASP A 476 9.91 -3.89 -5.22
C ASP A 476 8.80 -4.54 -4.38
N VAL A 477 7.56 -4.16 -4.63
CA VAL A 477 6.40 -4.66 -3.91
C VAL A 477 5.61 -5.57 -4.82
N LYS A 478 5.74 -6.88 -4.62
CA LYS A 478 4.73 -7.83 -5.09
C LYS A 478 3.49 -7.63 -4.23
N GLU A 479 2.43 -7.14 -4.80
CA GLU A 479 1.18 -6.77 -4.12
C GLU A 479 0.46 -7.96 -3.47
N ALA A 480 0.57 -9.17 -4.04
CA ALA A 480 0.23 -10.41 -3.32
C ALA A 480 0.96 -10.54 -1.97
N LYS A 481 2.05 -9.79 -1.77
CA LYS A 481 2.76 -9.71 -0.50
C LYS A 481 2.15 -8.74 0.51
N VAL A 482 1.34 -7.75 0.14
CA VAL A 482 0.74 -6.84 1.14
C VAL A 482 -0.24 -7.60 2.01
N GLU A 483 -1.20 -8.25 1.38
CA GLU A 483 -2.16 -9.10 2.11
C GLU A 483 -1.47 -10.28 2.77
N GLN A 484 -0.51 -10.89 2.06
CA GLN A 484 0.33 -11.92 2.62
C GLN A 484 1.09 -11.37 3.83
N MET A 485 1.71 -10.21 3.76
CA MET A 485 2.46 -9.60 4.87
C MET A 485 1.55 -9.24 6.05
N VAL A 486 0.39 -8.66 5.80
CA VAL A 486 -0.59 -8.35 6.86
C VAL A 486 -1.22 -9.65 7.38
N SER A 487 -1.52 -10.64 6.53
CA SER A 487 -1.95 -11.98 6.96
C SER A 487 -0.85 -12.71 7.71
N GLU A 488 0.37 -12.69 7.18
CA GLU A 488 1.56 -13.23 7.82
C GLU A 488 1.87 -12.54 9.14
N SER A 489 1.63 -11.23 9.29
CA SER A 489 1.82 -10.54 10.57
C SER A 489 0.91 -11.09 11.67
N VAL A 490 -0.28 -11.56 11.31
CA VAL A 490 -1.17 -12.24 12.26
C VAL A 490 -0.82 -13.72 12.40
N GLU A 491 -0.54 -14.41 11.31
CA GLU A 491 -0.17 -15.84 11.30
C GLU A 491 1.17 -16.06 12.03
N PHE A 492 2.16 -15.20 11.78
CA PHE A 492 3.48 -15.26 12.40
C PHE A 492 3.64 -14.33 13.60
N ALA A 493 2.59 -13.68 14.10
CA ALA A 493 2.66 -12.73 15.22
C ALA A 493 3.43 -13.27 16.43
N PHE A 494 3.26 -14.56 16.75
CA PHE A 494 3.98 -15.19 17.84
C PHE A 494 5.46 -15.46 17.51
N GLU A 495 5.76 -15.84 16.27
CA GLU A 495 7.13 -16.08 15.80
C GLU A 495 7.87 -14.75 15.67
N ASP A 496 7.24 -13.71 15.12
CA ASP A 496 7.78 -12.36 14.98
C ASP A 496 8.05 -11.74 16.36
N MET A 497 7.11 -11.87 17.31
CA MET A 497 7.31 -11.43 18.68
C MET A 497 8.48 -12.17 19.34
N ASN A 498 8.61 -13.47 19.14
CA ASN A 498 9.74 -14.23 19.64
C ASN A 498 11.07 -13.80 18.99
N ALA A 499 11.07 -13.53 17.69
CA ALA A 499 12.22 -13.03 16.95
C ALA A 499 12.65 -11.66 17.50
N ARG A 500 11.71 -10.75 17.72
CA ARG A 500 11.95 -9.44 18.34
C ARG A 500 12.54 -9.58 19.75
N VAL A 501 11.90 -10.37 20.62
CA VAL A 501 12.38 -10.60 22.00
C VAL A 501 13.78 -11.22 21.99
N PHE A 502 14.05 -12.13 21.05
CA PHE A 502 15.40 -12.71 20.89
C PHE A 502 16.43 -11.66 20.53
N GLU A 503 16.17 -10.84 19.50
CA GLU A 503 17.11 -9.82 19.03
C GLU A 503 17.32 -8.71 20.07
N GLU A 504 16.29 -8.25 20.75
CA GLU A 504 16.40 -7.29 21.86
C GLU A 504 17.25 -7.84 23.02
N SER A 505 17.02 -9.11 23.40
CA SER A 505 17.79 -9.77 24.45
C SER A 505 19.23 -10.03 24.02
N ARG A 506 19.47 -10.37 22.76
CA ARG A 506 20.81 -10.55 22.18
C ARG A 506 21.60 -9.24 22.20
N LEU A 507 20.98 -8.15 21.77
CA LEU A 507 21.60 -6.82 21.77
C LEU A 507 21.97 -6.39 23.20
N LYS A 508 21.06 -6.62 24.17
CA LYS A 508 21.36 -6.36 25.60
C LYS A 508 22.53 -7.21 26.11
N ALA A 509 22.62 -8.48 25.71
CA ALA A 509 23.72 -9.35 26.04
C ALA A 509 25.06 -8.88 25.43
N GLU A 510 25.06 -8.45 24.17
CA GLU A 510 26.23 -7.90 23.49
C GLU A 510 26.77 -6.62 24.13
N GLU A 511 25.92 -5.88 24.82
CA GLU A 511 26.34 -4.73 25.64
C GLU A 511 26.85 -5.15 27.03
N LEU A 512 26.14 -6.07 27.66
CA LEU A 512 26.38 -6.45 29.05
C LEU A 512 27.65 -7.31 29.19
N ILE A 513 27.89 -8.28 28.32
CA ILE A 513 29.02 -9.22 28.40
C ILE A 513 30.38 -8.48 28.41
N PRO A 514 30.69 -7.59 27.43
CA PRO A 514 31.96 -6.83 27.46
C PRO A 514 32.08 -5.91 28.67
N ALA A 515 30.97 -5.29 29.12
CA ALA A 515 30.97 -4.44 30.29
C ALA A 515 31.31 -5.23 31.58
N VAL A 516 30.76 -6.45 31.71
CA VAL A 516 31.05 -7.37 32.83
C VAL A 516 32.50 -7.85 32.78
N GLU A 517 33.08 -8.14 31.61
CA GLU A 517 34.48 -8.53 31.47
C GLU A 517 35.41 -7.41 31.94
N VAL A 518 35.20 -6.19 31.48
CA VAL A 518 35.99 -5.02 31.93
C VAL A 518 35.82 -4.78 33.44
N ALA A 519 34.61 -4.91 33.95
CA ALA A 519 34.32 -4.76 35.37
C ALA A 519 35.03 -5.82 36.22
N LEU A 520 35.08 -7.07 35.79
CA LEU A 520 35.80 -8.15 36.44
C LEU A 520 37.33 -7.93 36.43
N GLU A 521 37.88 -7.39 35.32
CA GLU A 521 39.30 -7.02 35.26
C GLU A 521 39.65 -5.90 36.25
N GLN A 522 38.81 -4.90 36.41
CA GLN A 522 39.06 -3.74 37.24
C GLN A 522 38.82 -3.99 38.74
N ALA A 523 37.71 -4.64 39.09
CA ALA A 523 37.27 -4.80 40.47
C ALA A 523 37.13 -6.26 40.90
N GLY A 524 37.48 -7.23 40.09
CA GLY A 524 37.34 -8.66 40.41
C GLY A 524 38.15 -9.11 41.64
N SER A 525 39.24 -8.41 41.98
CA SER A 525 40.00 -8.67 43.21
C SER A 525 39.24 -8.34 44.49
N LEU A 526 38.16 -7.59 44.44
CA LEU A 526 37.27 -7.22 45.54
C LEU A 526 36.16 -8.24 45.74
N LEU A 527 35.94 -9.14 44.79
CA LEU A 527 34.94 -10.18 44.84
C LEU A 527 35.47 -11.49 45.46
N THR A 528 34.59 -12.24 46.07
CA THR A 528 34.91 -13.59 46.52
C THR A 528 34.99 -14.56 45.32
N PRO A 529 35.78 -15.65 45.41
CA PRO A 529 35.81 -16.66 44.33
C PRO A 529 34.44 -17.24 44.00
N LYS A 530 33.51 -17.25 44.95
CA LYS A 530 32.14 -17.73 44.75
C LYS A 530 31.29 -16.75 43.94
N GLU A 531 31.48 -15.45 44.13
CA GLU A 531 30.81 -14.41 43.35
C GLU A 531 31.31 -14.37 41.90
N ILE A 532 32.63 -14.46 41.69
CA ILE A 532 33.24 -14.56 40.39
C ILE A 532 32.69 -15.78 39.62
N ALA A 533 32.67 -16.95 40.27
CA ALA A 533 32.14 -18.16 39.64
C ALA A 533 30.66 -18.02 39.26
N ARG A 534 29.84 -17.34 40.07
CA ARG A 534 28.44 -17.08 39.80
C ARG A 534 28.22 -16.17 38.58
N ILE A 535 29.05 -15.13 38.47
CA ILE A 535 29.00 -14.21 37.31
C ILE A 535 29.43 -14.95 36.04
N GLN A 536 30.51 -15.75 36.10
CA GLN A 536 30.97 -16.54 34.97
C GLN A 536 29.93 -17.56 34.48
N GLU A 537 29.28 -18.28 35.43
CA GLU A 537 28.22 -19.22 35.13
C GLU A 537 27.01 -18.53 34.47
N ALA A 538 26.62 -17.35 34.95
CA ALA A 538 25.53 -16.56 34.37
C ALA A 538 25.89 -16.11 32.94
N ARG A 539 27.12 -15.65 32.70
CA ARG A 539 27.61 -15.30 31.36
C ARG A 539 27.58 -16.49 30.40
N GLU A 540 28.11 -17.64 30.81
CA GLU A 540 28.10 -18.85 29.97
C GLU A 540 26.67 -19.29 29.59
N ARG A 541 25.70 -19.10 30.50
CA ARG A 541 24.28 -19.35 30.16
C ARG A 541 23.74 -18.42 29.10
N VAL A 542 24.10 -17.13 29.15
CA VAL A 542 23.71 -16.16 28.13
C VAL A 542 24.31 -16.53 26.79
N GLU A 543 25.63 -16.79 26.73
CA GLU A 543 26.33 -17.17 25.50
C GLU A 543 25.72 -18.43 24.87
N LYS A 544 25.45 -19.45 25.71
CA LYS A 544 24.82 -20.70 25.28
C LYS A 544 23.39 -20.47 24.76
N ALA A 545 22.60 -19.65 25.43
CA ALA A 545 21.23 -19.35 25.00
C ALA A 545 21.19 -18.59 23.66
N ILE A 546 22.19 -17.73 23.39
CA ILE A 546 22.38 -17.08 22.08
C ILE A 546 22.71 -18.14 21.00
N GLU A 547 23.68 -19.02 21.28
CA GLU A 547 24.15 -20.04 20.34
C GLU A 547 23.03 -21.03 19.98
N GLU A 548 22.25 -21.46 20.98
CA GLU A 548 21.13 -22.38 20.83
C GLU A 548 19.82 -21.70 20.35
N ARG A 549 19.80 -20.37 20.19
CA ARG A 549 18.63 -19.54 19.82
C ARG A 549 17.40 -19.78 20.70
N LYS A 550 17.60 -19.89 21.99
CA LYS A 550 16.52 -20.12 22.96
C LYS A 550 15.97 -18.82 23.54
N VAL A 551 14.89 -18.31 22.98
CA VAL A 551 14.29 -17.00 23.30
C VAL A 551 14.01 -16.82 24.80
N ALA A 552 13.24 -17.73 25.40
CA ALA A 552 12.84 -17.64 26.80
C ALA A 552 14.04 -17.78 27.77
N GLU A 553 14.98 -18.68 27.46
CA GLU A 553 16.19 -18.88 28.25
C GLU A 553 17.12 -17.67 28.15
N LEU A 554 17.27 -17.07 26.94
CA LEU A 554 18.11 -15.90 26.71
C LEU A 554 17.62 -14.72 27.53
N LYS A 555 16.34 -14.39 27.46
CA LYS A 555 15.75 -13.30 28.23
C LYS A 555 16.02 -13.44 29.72
N VAL A 556 15.72 -14.61 30.29
CA VAL A 556 15.92 -14.89 31.72
C VAL A 556 17.41 -14.86 32.08
N SER A 557 18.28 -15.41 31.24
CA SER A 557 19.73 -15.44 31.50
C SER A 557 20.35 -14.05 31.48
N VAL A 558 19.90 -13.15 30.58
CA VAL A 558 20.36 -11.76 30.54
C VAL A 558 19.93 -10.99 31.81
N GLU A 559 18.67 -11.17 32.23
CA GLU A 559 18.16 -10.57 33.46
C GLU A 559 18.96 -11.09 34.71
N GLN A 560 19.27 -12.39 34.73
CA GLN A 560 20.09 -12.98 35.78
C GLN A 560 21.53 -12.48 35.78
N LEU A 561 22.15 -12.29 34.61
CA LEU A 561 23.49 -11.73 34.50
C LEU A 561 23.51 -10.29 34.99
N ASP A 562 22.54 -9.49 34.62
CA ASP A 562 22.36 -8.10 35.07
C ASP A 562 22.24 -8.03 36.62
N GLU A 563 21.39 -8.88 37.20
CA GLU A 563 21.18 -8.96 38.67
C GLU A 563 22.46 -9.38 39.44
N VAL A 564 23.18 -10.40 38.96
CA VAL A 564 24.40 -10.86 39.65
C VAL A 564 25.58 -9.90 39.52
N THR A 565 25.55 -8.99 38.57
CA THR A 565 26.59 -7.97 38.31
C THR A 565 26.26 -6.62 38.94
N GLU A 566 25.05 -6.41 39.49
CA GLU A 566 24.66 -5.17 40.16
C GLU A 566 25.60 -4.77 41.30
N SER A 567 26.03 -5.75 42.11
CA SER A 567 26.99 -5.52 43.21
C SER A 567 28.39 -5.11 42.71
N LEU A 568 28.84 -5.66 41.56
CA LEU A 568 30.09 -5.30 40.92
C LEU A 568 30.06 -3.88 40.38
N ALA A 569 28.95 -3.49 39.73
CA ALA A 569 28.75 -2.14 39.25
C ALA A 569 28.73 -1.10 40.39
N ALA A 570 28.08 -1.42 41.52
CA ALA A 570 28.07 -0.57 42.72
C ALA A 570 29.47 -0.37 43.30
N MET A 571 30.31 -1.44 43.37
CA MET A 571 31.69 -1.36 43.82
C MET A 571 32.56 -0.49 42.94
N LEU A 572 32.41 -0.59 41.59
CA LEU A 572 33.15 0.25 40.65
C LEU A 572 32.80 1.73 40.79
N VAL A 573 31.54 2.05 40.99
CA VAL A 573 31.07 3.42 41.22
C VAL A 573 31.67 3.95 42.56
N GLU A 574 31.71 3.13 43.60
CA GLU A 574 32.29 3.49 44.89
C GLU A 574 33.81 3.72 44.78
N GLU A 575 34.55 2.87 44.06
CA GLU A 575 35.98 3.05 43.81
C GLU A 575 36.29 4.28 42.95
N ALA A 576 35.55 4.48 41.91
CA ALA A 576 35.67 5.68 41.07
C ALA A 576 35.41 6.95 41.87
N THR A 577 34.40 6.92 42.74
CA THR A 577 34.08 8.03 43.64
C THR A 577 35.20 8.29 44.66
N LYS A 578 35.76 7.24 45.26
CA LYS A 578 36.91 7.34 46.18
C LYS A 578 38.15 7.90 45.45
N ALA A 579 38.42 7.49 44.21
CA ALA A 579 39.53 7.99 43.41
C ALA A 579 39.41 9.48 43.10
N ILE A 580 38.20 9.96 42.81
CA ILE A 580 37.90 11.38 42.55
C ILE A 580 38.10 12.21 43.83
N PHE A 581 37.67 11.72 45.00
CA PHE A 581 37.81 12.43 46.29
C PHE A 581 39.17 12.26 46.95
N SER A 582 40.00 11.28 46.54
CA SER A 582 41.33 11.06 47.09
C SER A 582 42.44 11.82 46.34
N ASN A 583 42.14 12.56 45.31
CA ASN A 583 43.07 13.45 44.61
C ASN A 583 42.70 14.93 44.84
N PRO A 584 43.06 15.52 45.98
CA PRO A 584 42.90 16.93 46.23
C PRO A 584 44.21 17.65 45.83
N GLN A 585 44.44 17.89 44.50
CA GLN A 585 45.43 18.83 43.96
C GLN A 585 45.26 18.92 42.45
N ASP A 586 44.62 19.94 41.89
CA ASP A 586 45.03 21.29 41.51
C ASP A 586 43.81 22.10 41.07
#